data_24e2dd1c116f2e13b95c92113ee6b6a0
#
_entry.id   24e2dd1c116f2e13b95c92113ee6b6a0
#
_cell.length_a   1.000
_cell.length_b   1.000
_cell.length_c   1.000
_cell.angle_alpha   90.00
_cell.angle_beta   90.00
_cell.angle_gamma   90.00
#
_symmetry.space_group_name_H-M   'P 1'
#
loop_
_entity.id
_entity.type
_entity.pdbx_description
1 polymer ?
#
loop_
_entity_poly.entity_id
_entity_poly.type
_entity_poly.pdbx_seq_one_letter_code
_entity_poly.pdbx_strand_id
1 'polypeptide(L)'
;MSNVLSTRRQALAAAALPALLPAQSAPDQATLRRLLEPPKGKVQVVIDTDTYNEIDDQYAVLYGLLSPDRIAVEAIYAAPYFNPRSTSPADGMEKSYQEILRLLKFLGRDSKGMVFRGSESFLPSTAKPVESEAMRDLIAKALQPRSGPLYVLTLGCPANVASAILAEPKIKDKIVVVWLGGATHEWPSAREFNLFQDIHASRILFDSGVPLMQIPTKNVSEHLRTTLPEAEFWLKGKSRLCDYLYEQFVDYYRTHTKGKPQPYPWSKVIWDISTVAWVLDPSWIPSALVPSPLLTDDFRWQKQPGRHIIRVATNALRDPVFHDLFTKLAQVK
;
A
#
# COMPACT_ATOMS: atom_id res chain seq x y z
N MET A 1 -26.47 24.20 63.77
CA MET A 1 -26.76 23.26 62.66
C MET A 1 -26.23 23.90 61.37
N SER A 2 -25.02 23.61 61.01
CA SER A 2 -24.28 24.23 59.88
C SER A 2 -24.22 23.30 58.71
N ASN A 3 -24.81 23.71 57.58
CA ASN A 3 -24.72 23.03 56.29
C ASN A 3 -23.38 23.33 55.64
N VAL A 4 -22.59 22.28 55.39
CA VAL A 4 -21.36 22.32 54.59
C VAL A 4 -21.72 21.88 53.19
N LEU A 5 -21.74 22.83 52.25
CA LEU A 5 -21.83 22.57 50.82
C LEU A 5 -20.42 22.25 50.25
N SER A 6 -20.23 20.99 49.88
CA SER A 6 -19.02 20.52 49.18
C SER A 6 -19.12 20.83 47.69
N THR A 7 -18.35 21.80 47.23
CA THR A 7 -18.15 22.10 45.79
C THR A 7 -17.16 21.13 45.18
N ARG A 8 -17.61 20.15 44.38
CA ARG A 8 -16.77 19.34 43.52
C ARG A 8 -16.30 20.20 42.32
N ARG A 9 -15.03 20.55 42.35
CA ARG A 9 -14.34 21.07 41.16
C ARG A 9 -14.12 19.91 40.19
N GLN A 10 -14.83 19.91 39.06
CA GLN A 10 -14.49 19.06 37.91
C GLN A 10 -13.23 19.62 37.28
N ALA A 11 -12.15 18.85 37.31
CA ALA A 11 -10.95 19.11 36.52
C ALA A 11 -11.24 18.73 35.08
N LEU A 12 -11.34 19.72 34.21
CA LEU A 12 -11.29 19.52 32.77
C LEU A 12 -9.85 19.07 32.39
N ALA A 13 -9.72 17.81 32.00
CA ALA A 13 -8.50 17.31 31.40
C ALA A 13 -8.37 18.00 30.02
N ALA A 14 -7.41 18.90 29.89
CA ALA A 14 -7.01 19.44 28.60
C ALA A 14 -6.42 18.30 27.76
N ALA A 15 -7.11 17.90 26.70
CA ALA A 15 -6.57 17.01 25.70
C ALA A 15 -5.38 17.72 25.05
N ALA A 16 -4.19 17.17 25.21
CA ALA A 16 -3.00 17.65 24.52
C ALA A 16 -3.19 17.47 23.02
N LEU A 17 -3.22 18.58 22.28
CA LEU A 17 -3.14 18.56 20.81
C LEU A 17 -1.81 17.86 20.42
N PRO A 18 -1.83 16.92 19.46
CA PRO A 18 -0.60 16.31 18.97
C PRO A 18 0.32 17.40 18.44
N ALA A 19 1.58 17.35 18.84
CA ALA A 19 2.61 18.30 18.38
C ALA A 19 2.67 18.24 16.85
N LEU A 20 2.35 19.36 16.21
CA LEU A 20 2.57 19.55 14.77
C LEU A 20 4.08 19.37 14.51
N LEU A 21 4.42 18.42 13.64
CA LEU A 21 5.78 18.31 13.10
C LEU A 21 6.20 19.70 12.61
N PRO A 22 7.48 20.12 12.82
CA PRO A 22 7.96 21.37 12.27
C PRO A 22 7.66 21.36 10.76
N ALA A 23 7.03 22.41 10.26
CA ALA A 23 6.63 22.56 8.88
C ALA A 23 7.85 22.55 7.96
N GLN A 24 8.36 21.37 7.65
CA GLN A 24 9.23 21.19 6.50
C GLN A 24 8.34 21.33 5.28
N SER A 25 8.68 22.30 4.43
CA SER A 25 7.86 22.74 3.32
C SER A 25 7.34 21.56 2.50
N ALA A 26 6.02 21.34 2.54
CA ALA A 26 5.34 20.55 1.54
C ALA A 26 5.67 21.12 0.14
N PRO A 27 5.67 20.30 -0.93
CA PRO A 27 5.74 20.83 -2.29
C PRO A 27 4.74 21.97 -2.47
N ASP A 28 5.09 22.99 -3.25
CA ASP A 28 4.13 24.04 -3.55
C ASP A 28 2.88 23.45 -4.23
N GLN A 29 1.75 24.11 -4.12
CA GLN A 29 0.45 23.60 -4.60
C GLN A 29 0.45 23.27 -6.09
N ALA A 30 1.21 23.98 -6.92
CA ALA A 30 1.28 23.74 -8.36
C ALA A 30 2.08 22.46 -8.65
N THR A 31 3.21 22.30 -7.98
CA THR A 31 4.03 21.08 -8.06
C THR A 31 3.25 19.86 -7.56
N LEU A 32 2.55 19.98 -6.43
CA LEU A 32 1.74 18.90 -5.88
C LEU A 32 0.62 18.48 -6.85
N ARG A 33 -0.10 19.44 -7.44
CA ARG A 33 -1.13 19.17 -8.46
C ARG A 33 -0.53 18.42 -9.66
N ARG A 34 0.60 18.89 -10.17
CA ARG A 34 1.29 18.27 -11.32
C ARG A 34 1.73 16.83 -11.01
N LEU A 35 2.29 16.57 -9.82
CA LEU A 35 2.73 15.24 -9.41
C LEU A 35 1.56 14.27 -9.17
N LEU A 36 0.40 14.79 -8.77
CA LEU A 36 -0.82 14.02 -8.58
C LEU A 36 -1.63 13.78 -9.86
N GLU A 37 -1.22 14.34 -11.01
CA GLU A 37 -1.85 13.98 -12.29
C GLU A 37 -1.60 12.49 -12.61
N PRO A 38 -2.60 11.80 -13.18
CA PRO A 38 -2.42 10.41 -13.59
C PRO A 38 -1.21 10.21 -14.50
N PRO A 39 -0.44 9.14 -14.33
CA PRO A 39 0.79 8.91 -15.10
C PRO A 39 0.51 8.73 -16.58
N LYS A 40 1.39 9.30 -17.43
CA LYS A 40 1.36 9.15 -18.89
C LYS A 40 2.63 8.48 -19.37
N GLY A 41 2.49 7.60 -20.36
CA GLY A 41 3.64 6.87 -20.92
C GLY A 41 4.25 5.87 -19.93
N LYS A 42 5.52 5.50 -20.17
CA LYS A 42 6.25 4.58 -19.30
C LYS A 42 6.80 5.31 -18.08
N VAL A 43 6.61 4.72 -16.90
CA VAL A 43 7.05 5.27 -15.62
C VAL A 43 8.02 4.35 -14.88
N GLN A 44 8.85 4.94 -14.04
CA GLN A 44 9.76 4.24 -13.14
C GLN A 44 9.06 3.97 -11.81
N VAL A 45 9.18 2.74 -11.33
CA VAL A 45 8.42 2.24 -10.18
C VAL A 45 9.33 1.50 -9.22
N VAL A 46 9.11 1.67 -7.93
CA VAL A 46 9.49 0.71 -6.89
C VAL A 46 8.21 0.15 -6.27
N ILE A 47 8.26 -1.12 -5.85
CA ILE A 47 7.13 -1.81 -5.21
C ILE A 47 7.51 -2.12 -3.77
N ASP A 48 6.72 -1.62 -2.82
CA ASP A 48 6.87 -1.86 -1.38
C ASP A 48 5.73 -2.78 -0.93
N THR A 49 6.02 -4.03 -0.54
CA THR A 49 5.05 -5.14 -0.50
C THR A 49 5.26 -6.07 0.68
N ASP A 50 4.20 -6.48 1.34
CA ASP A 50 4.20 -7.51 2.39
C ASP A 50 3.73 -8.88 1.85
N THR A 51 4.31 -9.29 0.75
CA THR A 51 3.99 -10.38 -0.20
C THR A 51 3.57 -11.72 0.43
N TYR A 52 3.89 -12.01 1.67
CA TYR A 52 3.51 -13.24 2.36
C TYR A 52 2.40 -13.05 3.38
N ASN A 53 1.90 -11.83 3.55
CA ASN A 53 0.79 -11.48 4.43
C ASN A 53 -0.49 -12.25 4.05
N GLU A 54 -0.90 -12.13 2.78
CA GLU A 54 -2.01 -12.86 2.17
C GLU A 54 -1.54 -13.59 0.89
N ILE A 55 -2.26 -13.43 -0.23
CA ILE A 55 -1.93 -14.06 -1.53
C ILE A 55 -2.09 -13.07 -2.71
N ASP A 56 -2.40 -11.83 -2.48
CA ASP A 56 -2.75 -10.83 -3.50
C ASP A 56 -1.56 -9.97 -3.93
N ASP A 57 -0.63 -9.70 -3.04
CA ASP A 57 0.63 -9.04 -3.37
C ASP A 57 1.40 -9.75 -4.49
N GLN A 58 1.41 -11.09 -4.51
CA GLN A 58 2.08 -11.86 -5.57
C GLN A 58 1.55 -11.49 -6.94
N TYR A 59 0.22 -11.33 -7.06
CA TYR A 59 -0.40 -10.89 -8.31
C TYR A 59 0.02 -9.47 -8.67
N ALA A 60 0.08 -8.55 -7.71
CA ALA A 60 0.47 -7.17 -7.95
C ALA A 60 1.95 -7.03 -8.36
N VAL A 61 2.87 -7.72 -7.66
CA VAL A 61 4.30 -7.76 -8.00
C VAL A 61 4.48 -8.29 -9.42
N LEU A 62 3.85 -9.43 -9.75
CA LEU A 62 3.92 -10.02 -11.08
C LEU A 62 3.29 -9.11 -12.13
N TYR A 63 2.18 -8.47 -11.83
CA TYR A 63 1.50 -7.55 -12.74
C TYR A 63 2.40 -6.37 -13.14
N GLY A 64 3.11 -5.78 -12.16
CA GLY A 64 4.11 -4.74 -12.43
C GLY A 64 5.26 -5.26 -13.29
N LEU A 65 5.83 -6.43 -12.95
CA LEU A 65 6.94 -7.04 -13.67
C LEU A 65 6.60 -7.49 -15.09
N LEU A 66 5.36 -7.88 -15.35
CA LEU A 66 4.84 -8.33 -16.64
C LEU A 66 4.26 -7.19 -17.50
N SER A 67 4.45 -5.94 -17.09
CA SER A 67 3.98 -4.76 -17.80
C SER A 67 5.11 -3.82 -18.24
N PRO A 68 6.20 -4.33 -18.89
CA PRO A 68 7.42 -3.56 -19.16
C PRO A 68 7.22 -2.38 -20.12
N ASP A 69 6.14 -2.39 -20.90
CA ASP A 69 5.81 -1.29 -21.81
C ASP A 69 5.36 -0.03 -21.08
N ARG A 70 4.77 -0.18 -19.90
CA ARG A 70 4.23 0.90 -19.07
C ARG A 70 5.00 1.12 -17.79
N ILE A 71 5.62 0.08 -17.23
CA ILE A 71 6.25 0.09 -15.92
C ILE A 71 7.70 -0.41 -16.03
N ALA A 72 8.64 0.41 -15.56
CA ALA A 72 10.02 0.00 -15.30
C ALA A 72 10.17 -0.22 -13.80
N VAL A 73 10.10 -1.47 -13.34
CA VAL A 73 10.33 -1.80 -11.93
C VAL A 73 11.82 -1.73 -11.63
N GLU A 74 12.22 -0.76 -10.80
CA GLU A 74 13.63 -0.52 -10.42
C GLU A 74 14.02 -1.26 -9.14
N ALA A 75 13.07 -1.49 -8.23
CA ALA A 75 13.29 -2.25 -7.01
C ALA A 75 11.98 -2.80 -6.44
N ILE A 76 12.12 -3.81 -5.56
CA ILE A 76 11.04 -4.38 -4.77
C ILE A 76 11.53 -4.46 -3.33
N TYR A 77 10.74 -3.87 -2.42
CA TYR A 77 11.03 -3.79 -0.99
C TYR A 77 10.11 -4.71 -0.22
N ALA A 78 10.67 -5.51 0.69
CA ALA A 78 9.88 -6.31 1.60
C ALA A 78 9.38 -5.44 2.77
N ALA A 79 8.07 -5.26 2.89
CA ALA A 79 7.47 -4.53 3.99
C ALA A 79 7.24 -5.43 5.21
N PRO A 80 7.29 -4.88 6.44
CA PRO A 80 6.94 -5.63 7.64
C PRO A 80 5.42 -5.84 7.73
N TYR A 81 5.02 -7.00 8.27
CA TYR A 81 3.64 -7.23 8.67
C TYR A 81 3.58 -8.12 9.93
N PHE A 82 2.48 -8.03 10.67
CA PHE A 82 2.23 -8.89 11.83
C PHE A 82 0.79 -9.40 11.84
N ASN A 83 0.65 -10.70 11.61
CA ASN A 83 -0.62 -11.42 11.66
C ASN A 83 -0.36 -12.91 12.05
N PRO A 84 -1.37 -13.80 12.05
CA PRO A 84 -1.15 -15.22 12.39
C PRO A 84 -0.15 -15.99 11.51
N ARG A 85 0.31 -15.41 10.38
CA ARG A 85 1.32 -16.00 9.50
C ARG A 85 2.76 -15.57 9.86
N SER A 86 2.93 -14.67 10.84
CA SER A 86 4.24 -14.19 11.29
C SER A 86 4.32 -14.12 12.81
N THR A 87 5.53 -14.26 13.36
CA THR A 87 5.82 -14.21 14.79
C THR A 87 6.20 -12.81 15.28
N SER A 88 6.57 -11.92 14.35
CA SER A 88 6.93 -10.52 14.58
C SER A 88 6.86 -9.74 13.25
N PRO A 89 6.91 -8.41 13.27
CA PRO A 89 7.05 -7.62 12.04
C PRO A 89 8.32 -7.98 11.24
N ALA A 90 9.43 -8.25 11.91
CA ALA A 90 10.68 -8.69 11.27
C ALA A 90 10.55 -10.04 10.58
N ASP A 91 9.89 -11.01 11.22
CA ASP A 91 9.61 -12.32 10.61
C ASP A 91 8.67 -12.17 9.40
N GLY A 92 7.68 -11.26 9.49
CA GLY A 92 6.80 -10.92 8.37
C GLY A 92 7.58 -10.35 7.19
N MET A 93 8.44 -9.38 7.44
CA MET A 93 9.32 -8.78 6.43
C MET A 93 10.22 -9.83 5.77
N GLU A 94 10.88 -10.70 6.55
CA GLU A 94 11.75 -11.72 5.98
C GLU A 94 10.98 -12.74 5.14
N LYS A 95 9.78 -13.15 5.56
CA LYS A 95 8.90 -14.03 4.76
C LYS A 95 8.50 -13.36 3.45
N SER A 96 8.17 -12.07 3.47
CA SER A 96 7.90 -11.30 2.26
C SER A 96 9.12 -11.23 1.35
N TYR A 97 10.32 -11.00 1.90
CA TYR A 97 11.56 -11.00 1.15
C TYR A 97 11.79 -12.34 0.43
N GLN A 98 11.63 -13.46 1.12
CA GLN A 98 11.80 -14.79 0.55
C GLN A 98 10.75 -15.10 -0.53
N GLU A 99 9.53 -14.61 -0.36
CA GLU A 99 8.48 -14.78 -1.36
C GLU A 99 8.76 -13.97 -2.62
N ILE A 100 9.23 -12.74 -2.50
CA ILE A 100 9.67 -11.92 -3.65
C ILE A 100 10.77 -12.63 -4.43
N LEU A 101 11.78 -13.20 -3.74
CA LEU A 101 12.84 -13.98 -4.39
C LEU A 101 12.28 -15.17 -5.17
N ARG A 102 11.27 -15.85 -4.62
CA ARG A 102 10.59 -16.99 -5.26
C ARG A 102 9.87 -16.55 -6.55
N LEU A 103 9.15 -15.42 -6.52
CA LEU A 103 8.47 -14.88 -7.69
C LEU A 103 9.46 -14.53 -8.82
N LEU A 104 10.57 -13.86 -8.47
CA LEU A 104 11.61 -13.54 -9.44
C LEU A 104 12.26 -14.81 -10.04
N LYS A 105 12.46 -15.86 -9.23
CA LYS A 105 12.99 -17.15 -9.72
C LYS A 105 12.07 -17.79 -10.75
N PHE A 106 10.74 -17.73 -10.57
CA PHE A 106 9.80 -18.21 -11.58
C PHE A 106 9.90 -17.43 -12.91
N LEU A 107 10.24 -16.14 -12.84
CA LEU A 107 10.44 -15.32 -14.02
C LEU A 107 11.87 -15.38 -14.61
N GLY A 108 12.77 -16.18 -14.00
CA GLY A 108 14.17 -16.24 -14.41
C GLY A 108 14.93 -14.91 -14.23
N ARG A 109 14.49 -14.05 -13.30
CA ARG A 109 15.10 -12.73 -13.05
C ARG A 109 16.06 -12.77 -11.87
N ASP A 110 17.18 -12.04 -12.01
CA ASP A 110 18.11 -11.82 -10.92
C ASP A 110 17.49 -10.87 -9.87
N SER A 111 17.70 -11.21 -8.58
CA SER A 111 17.26 -10.40 -7.46
C SER A 111 18.32 -9.40 -6.97
N LYS A 112 19.57 -9.57 -7.38
CA LYS A 112 20.69 -8.73 -6.91
C LYS A 112 20.51 -7.28 -7.35
N GLY A 113 20.53 -6.36 -6.37
CA GLY A 113 20.33 -4.93 -6.63
C GLY A 113 18.89 -4.56 -6.99
N MET A 114 17.94 -5.52 -6.90
CA MET A 114 16.53 -5.33 -7.19
C MET A 114 15.64 -5.57 -5.97
N VAL A 115 16.01 -6.48 -5.07
CA VAL A 115 15.20 -6.82 -3.90
C VAL A 115 15.96 -6.43 -2.62
N PHE A 116 15.27 -5.71 -1.74
CA PHE A 116 15.85 -5.19 -0.51
C PHE A 116 14.98 -5.52 0.69
N ARG A 117 15.63 -5.84 1.81
CA ARG A 117 14.95 -5.99 3.10
C ARG A 117 14.48 -4.65 3.61
N GLY A 118 13.24 -4.61 4.07
CA GLY A 118 12.62 -3.43 4.68
C GLY A 118 12.85 -3.33 6.18
N SER A 119 11.99 -2.53 6.80
CA SER A 119 11.97 -2.31 8.24
C SER A 119 11.69 -3.60 9.00
N GLU A 120 12.39 -3.83 10.09
CA GLU A 120 12.17 -4.99 10.98
C GLU A 120 11.12 -4.71 12.07
N SER A 121 10.64 -3.47 12.14
CA SER A 121 9.62 -3.04 13.09
C SER A 121 8.74 -1.94 12.50
N PHE A 122 7.60 -1.71 13.12
CA PHE A 122 6.78 -0.51 12.87
C PHE A 122 7.44 0.73 13.46
N LEU A 123 7.06 1.92 12.98
CA LEU A 123 7.62 3.18 13.46
C LEU A 123 7.26 3.41 14.94
N PRO A 124 8.22 3.78 15.79
CA PRO A 124 7.95 4.05 17.20
C PRO A 124 7.21 5.39 17.41
N SER A 125 7.26 6.28 16.42
CA SER A 125 6.57 7.58 16.41
C SER A 125 6.59 8.21 15.02
N THR A 126 5.84 9.28 14.83
CA THR A 126 5.85 10.09 13.60
C THR A 126 7.13 10.93 13.41
N ALA A 127 8.09 10.87 14.34
CA ALA A 127 9.33 11.65 14.29
C ALA A 127 10.59 10.78 14.14
N LYS A 128 10.47 9.46 14.28
CA LYS A 128 11.64 8.57 14.30
C LYS A 128 11.54 7.49 13.20
N PRO A 129 12.40 7.55 12.17
CA PRO A 129 12.45 6.52 11.14
C PRO A 129 13.00 5.19 11.68
N VAL A 130 12.69 4.10 10.97
CA VAL A 130 13.34 2.79 11.14
C VAL A 130 14.30 2.57 9.98
N GLU A 131 15.57 2.39 10.31
CA GLU A 131 16.62 2.14 9.33
C GLU A 131 16.43 0.78 8.63
N SER A 132 16.55 0.76 7.30
CA SER A 132 16.50 -0.47 6.50
C SER A 132 17.24 -0.32 5.17
N GLU A 133 17.53 -1.43 4.50
CA GLU A 133 18.08 -1.42 3.14
C GLU A 133 17.09 -0.74 2.18
N ALA A 134 15.81 -1.09 2.27
CA ALA A 134 14.74 -0.51 1.44
C ALA A 134 14.63 1.01 1.59
N MET A 135 14.70 1.52 2.83
CA MET A 135 14.68 2.96 3.11
C MET A 135 15.84 3.67 2.41
N ARG A 136 17.06 3.14 2.56
CA ARG A 136 18.27 3.75 1.96
C ARG A 136 18.23 3.69 0.43
N ASP A 137 17.80 2.57 -0.14
CA ASP A 137 17.69 2.43 -1.59
C ASP A 137 16.60 3.35 -2.18
N LEU A 138 15.45 3.49 -1.50
CA LEU A 138 14.39 4.41 -1.92
C LEU A 138 14.89 5.86 -1.96
N ILE A 139 15.59 6.30 -0.92
CA ILE A 139 16.19 7.65 -0.87
C ILE A 139 17.19 7.83 -2.01
N ALA A 140 18.11 6.88 -2.20
CA ALA A 140 19.11 6.94 -3.25
C ALA A 140 18.48 7.02 -4.65
N LYS A 141 17.47 6.18 -4.94
CA LYS A 141 16.74 6.17 -6.22
C LYS A 141 15.93 7.46 -6.43
N ALA A 142 15.23 7.94 -5.39
CA ALA A 142 14.43 9.16 -5.50
C ALA A 142 15.27 10.40 -5.80
N LEU A 143 16.50 10.46 -5.31
CA LEU A 143 17.42 11.59 -5.53
C LEU A 143 18.20 11.52 -6.86
N GLN A 144 18.12 10.40 -7.59
CA GLN A 144 18.75 10.32 -8.92
C GLN A 144 18.09 11.28 -9.91
N PRO A 145 18.85 11.88 -10.83
CA PRO A 145 18.27 12.66 -11.93
C PRO A 145 17.31 11.80 -12.76
N ARG A 146 16.08 12.29 -12.98
CA ARG A 146 15.07 11.60 -13.80
C ARG A 146 14.10 12.58 -14.45
N SER A 147 13.45 12.18 -15.53
CA SER A 147 12.53 13.04 -16.28
C SER A 147 11.16 13.21 -15.64
N GLY A 148 10.80 12.36 -14.68
CA GLY A 148 9.53 12.37 -13.98
C GLY A 148 9.70 11.87 -12.54
N PRO A 149 8.62 11.78 -11.75
CA PRO A 149 8.70 11.24 -10.39
C PRO A 149 8.97 9.73 -10.40
N LEU A 150 9.55 9.23 -9.32
CA LEU A 150 9.57 7.80 -9.01
C LEU A 150 8.22 7.43 -8.37
N TYR A 151 7.50 6.50 -8.95
CA TYR A 151 6.27 5.98 -8.36
C TYR A 151 6.60 4.90 -7.33
N VAL A 152 6.06 5.02 -6.13
CA VAL A 152 6.25 4.06 -5.04
C VAL A 152 4.91 3.35 -4.84
N LEU A 153 4.78 2.13 -5.35
CA LEU A 153 3.57 1.31 -5.16
C LEU A 153 3.69 0.62 -3.81
N THR A 154 2.95 1.11 -2.84
CA THR A 154 2.95 0.63 -1.46
C THR A 154 1.73 -0.26 -1.26
N LEU A 155 1.96 -1.56 -1.12
CA LEU A 155 0.92 -2.60 -1.04
C LEU A 155 0.59 -2.95 0.41
N GLY A 156 1.60 -2.91 1.29
CA GLY A 156 1.49 -3.19 2.73
C GLY A 156 1.44 -1.94 3.62
N CYS A 157 1.82 -2.11 4.89
CA CYS A 157 1.99 -0.98 5.78
C CYS A 157 3.16 -0.09 5.30
N PRO A 158 3.03 1.26 5.33
CA PRO A 158 3.97 2.16 4.65
C PRO A 158 5.24 2.46 5.47
N ALA A 159 5.71 1.52 6.31
CA ALA A 159 6.84 1.74 7.23
C ALA A 159 8.13 2.14 6.52
N ASN A 160 8.47 1.49 5.39
CA ASN A 160 9.66 1.79 4.61
C ASN A 160 9.59 3.18 3.97
N VAL A 161 8.46 3.51 3.37
CA VAL A 161 8.22 4.79 2.69
C VAL A 161 8.20 5.94 3.69
N ALA A 162 7.49 5.78 4.81
CA ALA A 162 7.42 6.77 5.88
C ALA A 162 8.80 7.03 6.49
N SER A 163 9.58 5.96 6.73
CA SER A 163 10.97 6.08 7.21
C SER A 163 11.84 6.86 6.23
N ALA A 164 11.71 6.61 4.93
CA ALA A 164 12.46 7.34 3.91
C ALA A 164 12.09 8.84 3.88
N ILE A 165 10.80 9.17 4.00
CA ILE A 165 10.31 10.56 4.05
C ILE A 165 10.83 11.29 5.30
N LEU A 166 10.89 10.60 6.46
CA LEU A 166 11.42 11.19 7.70
C LEU A 166 12.93 11.40 7.63
N ALA A 167 13.67 10.43 7.07
CA ALA A 167 15.13 10.49 7.00
C ALA A 167 15.63 11.51 5.95
N GLU A 168 14.95 11.63 4.81
CA GLU A 168 15.31 12.57 3.74
C GLU A 168 14.03 13.24 3.15
N PRO A 169 13.55 14.31 3.77
CA PRO A 169 12.33 14.98 3.35
C PRO A 169 12.33 15.55 1.92
N LYS A 170 13.51 15.74 1.31
CA LYS A 170 13.62 16.22 -0.07
C LYS A 170 13.09 15.24 -1.11
N ILE A 171 12.91 13.96 -0.74
CA ILE A 171 12.32 13.00 -1.67
C ILE A 171 10.86 13.27 -1.96
N LYS A 172 10.15 14.03 -1.12
CA LYS A 172 8.73 14.36 -1.33
C LYS A 172 8.43 15.02 -2.67
N ASP A 173 9.38 15.80 -3.21
CA ASP A 173 9.24 16.43 -4.52
C ASP A 173 9.63 15.50 -5.69
N LYS A 174 10.11 14.31 -5.39
CA LYS A 174 10.70 13.37 -6.34
C LYS A 174 9.90 12.08 -6.48
N ILE A 175 9.00 11.78 -5.54
CA ILE A 175 8.21 10.55 -5.53
C ILE A 175 6.72 10.83 -5.62
N VAL A 176 5.97 9.85 -6.10
CA VAL A 176 4.50 9.76 -5.94
C VAL A 176 4.22 8.43 -5.27
N VAL A 177 3.62 8.48 -4.09
CA VAL A 177 3.22 7.27 -3.36
C VAL A 177 1.84 6.85 -3.84
N VAL A 178 1.72 5.61 -4.35
CA VAL A 178 0.44 4.98 -4.70
C VAL A 178 0.18 3.89 -3.68
N TRP A 179 -0.70 4.15 -2.73
CA TRP A 179 -0.87 3.31 -1.57
C TRP A 179 -2.24 2.65 -1.48
N LEU A 180 -2.25 1.33 -1.37
CA LEU A 180 -3.43 0.58 -0.96
C LEU A 180 -3.54 0.62 0.56
N GLY A 181 -4.47 1.37 1.09
CA GLY A 181 -4.65 1.44 2.54
C GLY A 181 -5.77 2.36 3.00
N GLY A 182 -6.27 2.03 4.19
CA GLY A 182 -7.40 2.69 4.79
C GLY A 182 -8.73 2.40 4.09
N ALA A 183 -9.81 2.96 4.66
CA ALA A 183 -11.13 2.98 4.04
C ALA A 183 -11.38 4.34 3.38
N THR A 184 -12.46 4.46 2.61
CA THR A 184 -12.92 5.75 2.06
C THR A 184 -13.18 6.77 3.18
N HIS A 185 -13.03 8.06 2.88
CA HIS A 185 -13.11 9.11 3.91
C HIS A 185 -14.52 9.26 4.52
N GLU A 186 -15.53 8.71 3.88
CA GLU A 186 -16.92 8.65 4.35
C GLU A 186 -17.23 7.42 5.18
N TRP A 187 -16.28 6.45 5.24
CA TRP A 187 -16.48 5.22 6.02
C TRP A 187 -16.38 5.51 7.51
N PRO A 188 -17.18 4.86 8.38
CA PRO A 188 -17.20 5.13 9.83
C PRO A 188 -15.86 4.94 10.53
N SER A 189 -14.98 4.11 9.98
CA SER A 189 -13.64 3.85 10.50
C SER A 189 -12.63 3.77 9.36
N ALA A 190 -11.49 4.43 9.54
CA ALA A 190 -10.33 4.30 8.66
C ALA A 190 -9.57 2.98 8.85
N ARG A 191 -9.88 2.24 9.93
CA ARG A 191 -9.13 1.06 10.37
C ARG A 191 -9.21 -0.04 9.32
N GLU A 192 -8.12 -0.21 8.62
CA GLU A 192 -7.86 -1.24 7.62
C GLU A 192 -6.48 -1.82 7.88
N PHE A 193 -6.17 -3.03 7.40
CA PHE A 193 -4.98 -3.79 7.80
C PHE A 193 -3.68 -3.01 7.60
N ASN A 194 -3.41 -2.52 6.41
CA ASN A 194 -2.18 -1.79 6.11
C ASN A 194 -2.05 -0.49 6.92
N LEU A 195 -3.18 0.18 7.16
CA LEU A 195 -3.22 1.42 7.92
C LEU A 195 -2.98 1.17 9.42
N PHE A 196 -3.64 0.18 10.02
CA PHE A 196 -3.54 0.01 11.47
C PHE A 196 -2.28 -0.71 11.91
N GLN A 197 -1.60 -1.45 11.04
CA GLN A 197 -0.33 -2.09 11.35
C GLN A 197 0.71 -1.06 11.83
N ASP A 198 0.76 0.09 11.16
CA ASP A 198 1.63 1.20 11.53
C ASP A 198 0.91 2.54 11.36
N ILE A 199 0.20 2.95 12.42
CA ILE A 199 -0.54 4.21 12.41
C ILE A 199 0.38 5.42 12.28
N HIS A 200 1.62 5.35 12.77
CA HIS A 200 2.59 6.43 12.65
C HIS A 200 3.05 6.60 11.21
N ALA A 201 3.39 5.51 10.54
CA ALA A 201 3.75 5.53 9.12
C ALA A 201 2.58 6.02 8.26
N SER A 202 1.36 5.53 8.53
CA SER A 202 0.15 5.97 7.82
C SER A 202 -0.09 7.47 7.98
N ARG A 203 0.06 8.03 9.19
CA ARG A 203 -0.04 9.48 9.43
C ARG A 203 0.98 10.27 8.64
N ILE A 204 2.20 9.80 8.53
CA ILE A 204 3.24 10.49 7.74
C ILE A 204 2.80 10.63 6.28
N LEU A 205 2.18 9.62 5.67
CA LEU A 205 1.68 9.75 4.30
C LEU A 205 0.64 10.86 4.16
N PHE A 206 -0.28 11.01 5.13
CA PHE A 206 -1.31 12.04 5.09
C PHE A 206 -0.84 13.42 5.55
N ASP A 207 0.21 13.51 6.38
CA ASP A 207 0.59 14.75 7.05
C ASP A 207 1.83 15.42 6.44
N SER A 208 2.72 14.64 5.78
CA SER A 208 3.99 15.14 5.26
C SER A 208 3.89 16.04 4.03
N GLY A 209 2.77 16.00 3.32
CA GLY A 209 2.61 16.65 2.02
C GLY A 209 3.26 15.90 0.85
N VAL A 210 3.69 14.65 1.03
CA VAL A 210 4.12 13.82 -0.09
C VAL A 210 2.97 13.63 -1.08
N PRO A 211 3.20 13.69 -2.42
CA PRO A 211 2.17 13.35 -3.39
C PRO A 211 1.65 11.94 -3.15
N LEU A 212 0.41 11.84 -2.66
CA LEU A 212 -0.24 10.58 -2.28
C LEU A 212 -1.43 10.30 -3.21
N MET A 213 -1.40 9.15 -3.86
CA MET A 213 -2.57 8.49 -4.47
C MET A 213 -3.02 7.39 -3.52
N GLN A 214 -4.05 7.66 -2.72
CA GLN A 214 -4.66 6.66 -1.86
C GLN A 214 -5.65 5.80 -2.65
N ILE A 215 -5.57 4.48 -2.49
CA ILE A 215 -6.57 3.53 -2.98
C ILE A 215 -7.21 2.87 -1.75
N PRO A 216 -8.41 3.31 -1.35
CA PRO A 216 -9.11 2.73 -0.22
C PRO A 216 -9.50 1.27 -0.47
N THR A 217 -9.54 0.45 0.59
CA THR A 217 -10.04 -0.92 0.49
C THR A 217 -11.55 -0.94 0.37
N LYS A 218 -12.28 -0.29 1.28
CA LYS A 218 -13.75 -0.25 1.29
C LYS A 218 -14.31 0.64 0.20
N ASN A 219 -15.31 0.14 -0.50
CA ASN A 219 -16.01 0.78 -1.63
C ASN A 219 -15.14 1.06 -2.87
N VAL A 220 -13.88 0.61 -2.89
CA VAL A 220 -12.98 0.79 -4.04
C VAL A 220 -12.33 -0.54 -4.42
N SER A 221 -11.16 -0.89 -3.85
CA SER A 221 -10.44 -2.10 -4.27
C SER A 221 -11.16 -3.40 -3.89
N GLU A 222 -12.13 -3.40 -2.97
CA GLU A 222 -12.96 -4.58 -2.68
C GLU A 222 -13.81 -5.06 -3.86
N HIS A 223 -13.93 -4.28 -4.93
CA HIS A 223 -14.55 -4.71 -6.18
C HIS A 223 -13.66 -5.66 -6.98
N LEU A 224 -12.35 -5.70 -6.73
CA LEU A 224 -11.41 -6.57 -7.44
C LEU A 224 -11.45 -8.01 -6.89
N ARG A 225 -12.60 -8.65 -7.07
CA ARG A 225 -12.87 -10.01 -6.62
C ARG A 225 -12.68 -11.01 -7.74
N THR A 226 -12.06 -12.15 -7.41
CA THR A 226 -12.03 -13.32 -8.27
C THR A 226 -12.49 -14.55 -7.51
N THR A 227 -12.77 -15.63 -8.24
CA THR A 227 -13.32 -16.88 -7.71
C THR A 227 -12.40 -18.04 -8.01
N LEU A 228 -12.57 -19.15 -7.30
CA LEU A 228 -11.78 -20.36 -7.57
C LEU A 228 -11.97 -20.88 -9.01
N PRO A 229 -13.17 -20.98 -9.58
CA PRO A 229 -13.35 -21.36 -10.98
C PRO A 229 -12.66 -20.43 -11.98
N GLU A 230 -12.67 -19.13 -11.72
CA GLU A 230 -11.99 -18.15 -12.57
C GLU A 230 -10.47 -18.28 -12.48
N ALA A 231 -9.91 -18.43 -11.25
CA ALA A 231 -8.49 -18.70 -11.06
C ALA A 231 -8.09 -20.04 -11.70
N GLU A 232 -8.91 -21.08 -11.63
CA GLU A 232 -8.67 -22.36 -12.29
C GLU A 232 -8.59 -22.20 -13.82
N PHE A 233 -9.54 -21.50 -14.42
CA PHE A 233 -9.57 -21.27 -15.85
C PHE A 233 -8.35 -20.50 -16.37
N TRP A 234 -7.96 -19.44 -15.66
CA TRP A 234 -6.91 -18.54 -16.13
C TRP A 234 -5.49 -19.01 -15.77
N LEU A 235 -5.30 -19.77 -14.69
CA LEU A 235 -3.98 -20.06 -14.15
C LEU A 235 -3.60 -21.53 -14.27
N LYS A 236 -4.48 -22.45 -13.93
CA LYS A 236 -4.14 -23.89 -13.82
C LYS A 236 -3.63 -24.46 -15.13
N GLY A 237 -2.44 -25.07 -15.08
CA GLY A 237 -1.80 -25.71 -16.24
C GLY A 237 -1.25 -24.76 -17.29
N LYS A 238 -1.18 -23.45 -17.02
CA LYS A 238 -0.63 -22.48 -18.00
C LYS A 238 0.90 -22.41 -17.94
N SER A 239 1.46 -22.37 -16.74
CA SER A 239 2.91 -22.40 -16.46
C SER A 239 3.17 -22.76 -15.02
N ARG A 240 4.42 -23.06 -14.64
CA ARG A 240 4.81 -23.33 -13.25
C ARG A 240 4.48 -22.15 -12.31
N LEU A 241 4.61 -20.90 -12.79
CA LEU A 241 4.21 -19.71 -12.03
C LEU A 241 2.70 -19.66 -11.83
N CYS A 242 1.93 -19.89 -12.88
CA CYS A 242 0.47 -19.87 -12.80
C CYS A 242 -0.06 -20.99 -11.91
N ASP A 243 0.53 -22.19 -11.99
CA ASP A 243 0.18 -23.30 -11.09
C ASP A 243 0.48 -22.95 -9.63
N TYR A 244 1.61 -22.33 -9.35
CA TYR A 244 1.95 -21.85 -8.01
C TYR A 244 0.91 -20.85 -7.47
N LEU A 245 0.51 -19.85 -8.26
CA LEU A 245 -0.53 -18.90 -7.85
C LEU A 245 -1.89 -19.57 -7.63
N TYR A 246 -2.24 -20.53 -8.49
CA TYR A 246 -3.47 -21.31 -8.35
C TYR A 246 -3.47 -22.15 -7.08
N GLU A 247 -2.37 -22.85 -6.79
CA GLU A 247 -2.21 -23.66 -5.58
C GLU A 247 -2.33 -22.78 -4.31
N GLN A 248 -1.68 -21.61 -4.28
CA GLN A 248 -1.84 -20.65 -3.19
C GLN A 248 -3.29 -20.21 -3.01
N PHE A 249 -4.00 -19.98 -4.12
CA PHE A 249 -5.43 -19.60 -4.09
C PHE A 249 -6.29 -20.73 -3.51
N VAL A 250 -6.03 -21.97 -3.91
CA VAL A 250 -6.71 -23.17 -3.39
C VAL A 250 -6.44 -23.35 -1.88
N ASP A 251 -5.20 -23.19 -1.45
CA ASP A 251 -4.82 -23.33 -0.04
C ASP A 251 -5.43 -22.20 0.82
N TYR A 252 -5.46 -20.99 0.31
CA TYR A 252 -6.15 -19.87 0.95
C TYR A 252 -7.65 -20.15 1.09
N TYR A 253 -8.30 -20.64 0.03
CA TYR A 253 -9.70 -21.06 0.04
C TYR A 253 -9.94 -22.12 1.12
N ARG A 254 -9.15 -23.21 1.12
CA ARG A 254 -9.28 -24.30 2.08
C ARG A 254 -9.12 -23.85 3.53
N THR A 255 -8.14 -22.99 3.79
CA THR A 255 -7.88 -22.43 5.13
C THR A 255 -9.07 -21.61 5.61
N HIS A 256 -9.61 -20.71 4.78
CA HIS A 256 -10.70 -19.80 5.16
C HIS A 256 -12.05 -20.53 5.26
N THR A 257 -12.26 -21.56 4.48
CA THR A 257 -13.50 -22.35 4.51
C THR A 257 -13.40 -23.56 5.45
N LYS A 258 -12.21 -23.79 6.05
CA LYS A 258 -11.90 -24.99 6.86
C LYS A 258 -12.22 -26.28 6.11
N GLY A 259 -12.02 -26.29 4.79
CA GLY A 259 -12.30 -27.41 3.91
C GLY A 259 -13.79 -27.78 3.77
N LYS A 260 -14.70 -26.95 4.26
CA LYS A 260 -16.16 -27.20 4.19
C LYS A 260 -16.78 -26.50 2.98
N PRO A 261 -17.77 -27.11 2.32
CA PRO A 261 -18.58 -26.41 1.32
C PRO A 261 -19.20 -25.16 1.91
N GLN A 262 -19.16 -24.07 1.16
CA GLN A 262 -19.80 -22.81 1.58
C GLN A 262 -21.26 -22.79 1.13
N PRO A 263 -22.18 -22.23 1.94
CA PRO A 263 -23.58 -22.12 1.58
C PRO A 263 -23.85 -21.08 0.47
N TYR A 264 -22.82 -20.32 0.08
CA TYR A 264 -22.88 -19.28 -0.95
C TYR A 264 -21.58 -19.28 -1.77
N PRO A 265 -21.58 -18.73 -2.99
CA PRO A 265 -20.38 -18.59 -3.78
C PRO A 265 -19.29 -17.80 -3.03
N TRP A 266 -18.06 -18.33 -3.03
CA TRP A 266 -16.93 -17.71 -2.36
C TRP A 266 -16.06 -16.95 -3.37
N SER A 267 -15.55 -15.82 -2.96
CA SER A 267 -14.60 -15.02 -3.73
C SER A 267 -13.52 -14.42 -2.83
N LYS A 268 -12.32 -14.21 -3.36
CA LYS A 268 -11.21 -13.49 -2.73
C LYS A 268 -11.01 -12.16 -3.46
N VAL A 269 -10.87 -11.11 -2.70
CA VAL A 269 -10.41 -9.82 -3.27
C VAL A 269 -8.91 -9.90 -3.48
N ILE A 270 -8.45 -9.50 -4.65
CA ILE A 270 -7.03 -9.33 -4.99
C ILE A 270 -6.75 -7.83 -4.92
N TRP A 271 -6.54 -7.36 -3.69
CA TRP A 271 -6.54 -5.94 -3.34
C TRP A 271 -5.46 -5.13 -4.08
N ASP A 272 -4.22 -5.62 -4.05
CA ASP A 272 -3.00 -4.87 -4.37
C ASP A 272 -2.82 -4.58 -5.85
N ILE A 273 -3.47 -5.37 -6.72
CA ILE A 273 -3.45 -5.13 -8.17
C ILE A 273 -4.00 -3.75 -8.55
N SER A 274 -4.78 -3.14 -7.65
CA SER A 274 -5.35 -1.79 -7.85
C SER A 274 -4.27 -0.72 -8.01
N THR A 275 -3.15 -0.81 -7.29
CA THR A 275 -2.04 0.15 -7.37
C THR A 275 -1.36 0.09 -8.73
N VAL A 276 -1.09 -1.11 -9.21
CA VAL A 276 -0.51 -1.36 -10.54
C VAL A 276 -1.48 -0.94 -11.64
N ALA A 277 -2.77 -1.32 -11.50
CA ALA A 277 -3.80 -0.98 -12.47
C ALA A 277 -3.95 0.54 -12.67
N TRP A 278 -3.87 1.34 -11.59
CA TRP A 278 -3.91 2.80 -11.71
C TRP A 278 -2.74 3.36 -12.52
N VAL A 279 -1.55 2.77 -12.38
CA VAL A 279 -0.37 3.20 -13.15
C VAL A 279 -0.47 2.75 -14.62
N LEU A 280 -1.04 1.58 -14.88
CA LEU A 280 -1.21 1.06 -16.24
C LEU A 280 -2.24 1.84 -17.03
N ASP A 281 -3.42 2.00 -16.46
CA ASP A 281 -4.52 2.77 -17.02
C ASP A 281 -5.36 3.41 -15.91
N PRO A 282 -5.18 4.72 -15.65
CA PRO A 282 -5.93 5.41 -14.60
C PRO A 282 -7.46 5.38 -14.80
N SER A 283 -7.96 5.09 -15.99
CA SER A 283 -9.40 4.98 -16.23
C SER A 283 -10.01 3.74 -15.55
N TRP A 284 -9.20 2.71 -15.27
CA TRP A 284 -9.65 1.52 -14.56
C TRP A 284 -9.80 1.76 -13.04
N ILE A 285 -9.10 2.78 -12.52
CA ILE A 285 -9.17 3.19 -11.12
C ILE A 285 -9.50 4.70 -11.07
N PRO A 286 -10.75 5.09 -11.34
CA PRO A 286 -11.20 6.47 -11.28
C PRO A 286 -10.85 7.11 -9.94
N SER A 287 -10.43 8.37 -9.96
CA SER A 287 -9.93 9.06 -8.77
C SER A 287 -10.18 10.57 -8.81
N ALA A 288 -10.19 11.22 -7.65
CA ALA A 288 -10.40 12.65 -7.50
C ALA A 288 -9.35 13.28 -6.58
N LEU A 289 -9.11 14.58 -6.76
CA LEU A 289 -8.30 15.38 -5.84
C LEU A 289 -9.18 15.85 -4.67
N VAL A 290 -8.72 15.60 -3.45
CA VAL A 290 -9.41 15.98 -2.21
C VAL A 290 -8.40 16.55 -1.21
N PRO A 291 -8.82 17.36 -0.22
CA PRO A 291 -7.97 17.72 0.90
C PRO A 291 -7.58 16.47 1.70
N SER A 292 -6.31 16.36 2.09
CA SER A 292 -5.82 15.28 2.96
C SER A 292 -6.54 15.32 4.31
N PRO A 293 -7.15 14.22 4.80
CA PRO A 293 -7.75 14.19 6.12
C PRO A 293 -6.69 14.06 7.21
N LEU A 294 -7.07 14.34 8.47
CA LEU A 294 -6.34 13.87 9.65
C LEU A 294 -6.76 12.43 9.96
N LEU A 295 -5.79 11.62 10.36
CA LEU A 295 -6.03 10.29 10.92
C LEU A 295 -5.95 10.36 12.45
N THR A 296 -7.10 10.17 13.11
CA THR A 296 -7.20 10.21 14.58
C THR A 296 -6.69 8.91 15.23
N ASP A 297 -6.45 8.92 16.55
CA ASP A 297 -5.96 7.74 17.30
C ASP A 297 -7.00 6.60 17.34
N ASP A 298 -8.28 6.93 17.24
CA ASP A 298 -9.39 5.97 17.15
C ASP A 298 -9.72 5.55 15.71
N PHE A 299 -8.77 5.75 14.78
CA PHE A 299 -8.87 5.37 13.36
C PHE A 299 -10.07 6.00 12.65
N ARG A 300 -10.27 7.33 12.79
CA ARG A 300 -11.27 8.08 12.03
C ARG A 300 -10.62 9.10 11.13
N TRP A 301 -11.30 9.38 10.03
CA TRP A 301 -10.95 10.50 9.18
C TRP A 301 -11.60 11.78 9.71
N GLN A 302 -10.78 12.80 9.93
CA GLN A 302 -11.25 14.12 10.35
C GLN A 302 -10.88 15.16 9.28
N LYS A 303 -11.88 15.87 8.78
CA LYS A 303 -11.65 17.00 7.86
C LYS A 303 -11.03 18.17 8.62
N GLN A 304 -9.98 18.76 8.05
CA GLN A 304 -9.34 19.96 8.58
C GLN A 304 -9.10 20.96 7.45
N PRO A 305 -9.55 22.23 7.59
CA PRO A 305 -9.29 23.25 6.59
C PRO A 305 -7.79 23.52 6.40
N GLY A 306 -7.42 23.93 5.16
CA GLY A 306 -6.05 24.35 4.87
C GLY A 306 -5.02 23.21 4.66
N ARG A 307 -5.45 21.95 4.70
CA ARG A 307 -4.55 20.84 4.38
C ARG A 307 -4.24 20.77 2.89
N HIS A 308 -3.08 20.19 2.58
CA HIS A 308 -2.68 19.92 1.20
C HIS A 308 -3.63 18.92 0.53
N ILE A 309 -3.57 18.87 -0.80
CA ILE A 309 -4.36 17.91 -1.58
C ILE A 309 -3.66 16.56 -1.70
N ILE A 310 -4.47 15.52 -1.77
CA ILE A 310 -4.09 14.16 -2.19
C ILE A 310 -5.03 13.70 -3.30
N ARG A 311 -4.68 12.63 -4.01
CA ARG A 311 -5.58 11.93 -4.92
C ARG A 311 -6.15 10.71 -4.22
N VAL A 312 -7.45 10.45 -4.40
CA VAL A 312 -8.12 9.29 -3.79
C VAL A 312 -8.91 8.56 -4.87
N ALA A 313 -8.74 7.24 -4.94
CA ALA A 313 -9.56 6.41 -5.82
C ALA A 313 -11.01 6.39 -5.36
N THR A 314 -11.92 6.45 -6.32
CA THR A 314 -13.38 6.47 -6.08
C THR A 314 -14.08 5.20 -6.55
N ASN A 315 -13.41 4.38 -7.36
CA ASN A 315 -13.91 3.11 -7.87
C ASN A 315 -12.75 2.24 -8.38
N ALA A 316 -13.02 0.96 -8.63
CA ALA A 316 -12.14 0.05 -9.34
C ALA A 316 -12.97 -0.77 -10.35
N LEU A 317 -12.61 -0.70 -11.63
CA LEU A 317 -13.28 -1.43 -12.70
C LEU A 317 -12.68 -2.83 -12.79
N ARG A 318 -13.39 -3.79 -12.24
CA ARG A 318 -12.93 -5.18 -12.10
C ARG A 318 -12.51 -5.82 -13.43
N ASP A 319 -13.39 -5.80 -14.40
CA ASP A 319 -13.24 -6.64 -15.59
C ASP A 319 -12.03 -6.26 -16.46
N PRO A 320 -11.76 -4.98 -16.79
CA PRO A 320 -10.56 -4.63 -17.53
C PRO A 320 -9.26 -4.92 -16.74
N VAL A 321 -9.26 -4.74 -15.42
CA VAL A 321 -8.08 -5.04 -14.58
C VAL A 321 -7.77 -6.54 -14.60
N PHE A 322 -8.76 -7.41 -14.36
CA PHE A 322 -8.52 -8.85 -14.38
C PHE A 322 -8.24 -9.40 -15.78
N HIS A 323 -8.88 -8.84 -16.81
CA HIS A 323 -8.59 -9.25 -18.19
C HIS A 323 -7.11 -8.99 -18.54
N ASP A 324 -6.60 -7.81 -18.24
CA ASP A 324 -5.20 -7.46 -18.50
C ASP A 324 -4.25 -8.30 -17.65
N LEU A 325 -4.50 -8.42 -16.35
CA LEU A 325 -3.70 -9.22 -15.42
C LEU A 325 -3.60 -10.69 -15.85
N PHE A 326 -4.74 -11.35 -16.04
CA PHE A 326 -4.77 -12.78 -16.38
C PHE A 326 -4.19 -13.06 -17.76
N THR A 327 -4.42 -12.15 -18.71
CA THR A 327 -3.81 -12.27 -20.04
C THR A 327 -2.27 -12.25 -19.95
N LYS A 328 -1.69 -11.35 -19.15
CA LYS A 328 -0.24 -11.27 -18.93
C LYS A 328 0.30 -12.50 -18.20
N LEU A 329 -0.38 -12.96 -17.15
CA LEU A 329 0.02 -14.17 -16.42
C LEU A 329 0.01 -15.41 -17.33
N ALA A 330 -1.03 -15.58 -18.12
CA ALA A 330 -1.16 -16.73 -19.03
C ALA A 330 -0.09 -16.77 -20.15
N GLN A 331 0.60 -15.65 -20.43
CA GLN A 331 1.69 -15.58 -21.41
C GLN A 331 3.06 -15.99 -20.84
N VAL A 332 3.18 -16.14 -19.52
CA VAL A 332 4.43 -16.60 -18.86
C VAL A 332 4.67 -18.07 -19.23
N LYS A 333 5.86 -18.36 -19.77
CA LYS A 333 6.28 -19.71 -20.21
C LYS A 333 7.00 -20.46 -19.10
#